data_811fa637f8324d9b241d71dd7c0945ad
#
_entry.id   811fa637f8324d9b241d71dd7c0945ad
#
_cell.length_a   1.000
_cell.length_b   1.000
_cell.length_c   1.000
_cell.angle_alpha   90.00
_cell.angle_beta   90.00
_cell.angle_gamma   90.00
#
_symmetry.space_group_name_H-M   'P 1'
#
loop_
_entity.id
_entity.type
_entity.pdbx_description
1 polymer ?
#
loop_
_entity_poly.entity_id
_entity_poly.type
_entity_poly.pdbx_seq_one_letter_code
_entity_poly.pdbx_strand_id
1 'polypeptide(L)'
;MGATAVVGGQYGDEGKGKFVHYLVHEEGIKIIGRGNGGCNAGHNVYDPERGVALALHLMPSGVFGKDTVNIVGDGTVINPHNFVVEMDDVEAAGVTLTPDNLKLSTRAHVTLQTHRVIDGANDKVGTTAQGIGPTYRDKAVRIGLRLEVFLRENWQATVRELFEAHNIELGQTGHS
;
A
#
# COMPACT_ATOMS: atom_id res chain seq x y z
N MET A 1 4.34 26.97 -6.42
CA MET A 1 4.65 25.53 -6.28
C MET A 1 3.87 24.77 -7.32
N GLY A 2 4.53 23.90 -8.11
CA GLY A 2 3.88 23.01 -9.06
C GLY A 2 3.69 21.62 -8.43
N ALA A 3 2.74 20.84 -8.97
CA ALA A 3 2.59 19.43 -8.65
C ALA A 3 2.84 18.62 -9.94
N THR A 4 3.59 17.52 -9.81
CA THR A 4 3.86 16.59 -10.91
C THR A 4 3.14 15.28 -10.63
N ALA A 5 2.35 14.79 -11.59
CA ALA A 5 1.71 13.49 -11.51
C ALA A 5 2.44 12.48 -12.43
N VAL A 6 2.87 11.37 -11.86
CA VAL A 6 3.45 10.24 -12.61
C VAL A 6 2.37 9.18 -12.77
N VAL A 7 1.86 9.04 -13.99
CA VAL A 7 0.79 8.10 -14.32
C VAL A 7 1.28 7.04 -15.31
N GLY A 8 0.76 5.81 -15.21
CA GLY A 8 1.05 4.75 -16.15
C GLY A 8 0.11 4.79 -17.36
N GLY A 9 0.66 4.55 -18.55
CA GLY A 9 -0.11 4.38 -19.78
C GLY A 9 -0.40 2.93 -20.13
N GLN A 10 0.05 1.97 -19.33
CA GLN A 10 -0.09 0.51 -19.50
C GLN A 10 -0.52 -0.15 -18.19
N TYR A 11 -0.48 -1.47 -18.14
CA TYR A 11 -0.92 -2.27 -16.98
C TYR A 11 0.20 -2.65 -16.01
N GLY A 12 1.24 -1.85 -15.87
CA GLY A 12 2.39 -2.10 -15.01
C GLY A 12 3.71 -2.04 -15.77
N ASP A 13 4.81 -2.20 -15.04
CA ASP A 13 6.21 -2.28 -15.55
C ASP A 13 6.70 -1.07 -16.37
N GLU A 14 6.01 0.08 -16.30
CA GLU A 14 6.43 1.31 -16.97
C GLU A 14 7.59 2.03 -16.25
N GLY A 15 8.05 1.52 -15.11
CA GLY A 15 9.13 2.14 -14.36
C GLY A 15 8.74 3.40 -13.57
N LYS A 16 7.45 3.58 -13.26
CA LYS A 16 6.95 4.75 -12.48
C LYS A 16 7.73 4.97 -11.19
N GLY A 17 7.98 3.91 -10.42
CA GLY A 17 8.73 4.01 -9.17
C GLY A 17 10.15 4.54 -9.36
N LYS A 18 10.86 4.09 -10.39
CA LYS A 18 12.20 4.58 -10.75
C LYS A 18 12.17 6.05 -11.16
N PHE A 19 11.13 6.45 -11.91
CA PHE A 19 11.00 7.84 -12.33
C PHE A 19 10.67 8.76 -11.15
N VAL A 20 9.81 8.34 -10.20
CA VAL A 20 9.56 9.09 -8.96
C VAL A 20 10.85 9.21 -8.15
N HIS A 21 11.61 8.13 -8.01
CA HIS A 21 12.91 8.15 -7.33
C HIS A 21 13.87 9.16 -7.98
N TYR A 22 13.97 9.16 -9.31
CA TYR A 22 14.74 10.15 -10.08
C TYR A 22 14.32 11.59 -9.76
N LEU A 23 13.02 11.90 -9.79
CA LEU A 23 12.50 13.23 -9.49
C LEU A 23 12.87 13.70 -8.07
N VAL A 24 12.94 12.78 -7.12
CA VAL A 24 13.35 13.10 -5.74
C VAL A 24 14.83 13.45 -5.67
N HIS A 25 15.70 12.66 -6.31
CA HIS A 25 17.14 12.81 -6.19
C HIS A 25 17.68 13.93 -7.09
N GLU A 26 17.24 14.01 -8.34
CA GLU A 26 17.77 14.94 -9.33
C GLU A 26 17.04 16.29 -9.34
N GLU A 27 15.70 16.26 -9.14
CA GLU A 27 14.88 17.48 -9.18
C GLU A 27 14.57 18.03 -7.77
N GLY A 28 15.00 17.34 -6.73
CA GLY A 28 14.86 17.77 -5.34
C GLY A 28 13.41 17.85 -4.86
N ILE A 29 12.49 17.02 -5.40
CA ILE A 29 11.11 16.96 -4.95
C ILE A 29 11.06 16.48 -3.49
N LYS A 30 10.38 17.24 -2.64
CA LYS A 30 10.36 17.03 -1.19
C LYS A 30 9.10 16.34 -0.65
N ILE A 31 8.02 16.29 -1.43
CA ILE A 31 6.76 15.68 -0.99
C ILE A 31 6.33 14.67 -2.05
N ILE A 32 6.26 13.42 -1.65
CA ILE A 32 5.88 12.31 -2.51
C ILE A 32 4.57 11.70 -2.00
N GLY A 33 3.55 11.71 -2.85
CA GLY A 33 2.25 11.11 -2.54
C GLY A 33 1.99 9.86 -3.35
N ARG A 34 1.64 8.74 -2.70
CA ARG A 34 1.07 7.58 -3.33
C ARG A 34 -0.44 7.60 -3.18
N GLY A 35 -1.16 7.82 -4.27
CA GLY A 35 -2.61 8.05 -4.26
C GLY A 35 -3.47 6.80 -4.39
N ASN A 36 -2.93 5.66 -4.85
CA ASN A 36 -3.70 4.45 -5.13
C ASN A 36 -2.84 3.18 -5.14
N GLY A 37 -3.49 2.03 -5.34
CA GLY A 37 -2.84 0.72 -5.37
C GLY A 37 -2.61 0.16 -3.97
N GLY A 38 -1.94 -0.97 -3.90
CA GLY A 38 -1.63 -1.69 -2.67
C GLY A 38 -0.31 -2.45 -2.80
N CYS A 39 -0.13 -3.49 -1.99
CA CYS A 39 1.10 -4.28 -1.94
C CYS A 39 1.32 -5.20 -3.16
N ASN A 40 0.43 -5.18 -4.15
CA ASN A 40 0.62 -5.86 -5.44
C ASN A 40 1.61 -5.16 -6.38
N ALA A 41 1.97 -3.90 -6.10
CA ALA A 41 2.99 -3.19 -6.88
C ALA A 41 4.39 -3.65 -6.50
N GLY A 42 5.35 -3.54 -7.42
CA GLY A 42 6.76 -3.75 -7.17
C GLY A 42 7.57 -2.58 -7.76
N HIS A 43 8.20 -1.80 -6.91
CA HIS A 43 9.00 -0.64 -7.31
C HIS A 43 10.44 -0.85 -6.85
N ASN A 44 11.31 -1.31 -7.74
CA ASN A 44 12.72 -1.41 -7.43
C ASN A 44 13.35 0.00 -7.45
N VAL A 45 13.85 0.42 -6.31
CA VAL A 45 14.60 1.66 -6.15
C VAL A 45 16.03 1.35 -5.71
N TYR A 46 16.99 2.13 -6.16
CA TYR A 46 18.39 1.98 -5.82
C TYR A 46 18.92 3.30 -5.27
N ASP A 47 19.48 3.26 -4.08
CA ASP A 47 20.16 4.39 -3.47
C ASP A 47 21.68 4.26 -3.72
N PRO A 48 22.26 5.10 -4.60
CA PRO A 48 23.69 5.03 -4.88
C PRO A 48 24.56 5.51 -3.72
N GLU A 49 24.07 6.39 -2.86
CA GLU A 49 24.82 6.90 -1.71
C GLU A 49 25.01 5.82 -0.64
N ARG A 50 23.99 4.98 -0.42
CA ARG A 50 24.02 3.87 0.52
C ARG A 50 24.46 2.55 -0.12
N GLY A 51 24.44 2.46 -1.45
CA GLY A 51 24.72 1.22 -2.18
C GLY A 51 23.65 0.14 -1.98
N VAL A 52 22.40 0.52 -1.70
CA VAL A 52 21.29 -0.38 -1.35
C VAL A 52 20.21 -0.36 -2.41
N ALA A 53 19.67 -1.52 -2.73
CA ALA A 53 18.48 -1.68 -3.56
C ALA A 53 17.34 -2.27 -2.75
N LEU A 54 16.14 -1.69 -2.86
CA LEU A 54 14.91 -2.19 -2.24
C LEU A 54 13.81 -2.39 -3.28
N ALA A 55 13.02 -3.44 -3.07
CA ALA A 55 11.77 -3.67 -3.77
C ALA A 55 10.61 -3.11 -2.92
N LEU A 56 10.20 -1.88 -3.18
CA LEU A 56 9.09 -1.25 -2.47
C LEU A 56 7.75 -1.68 -3.06
N HIS A 57 6.80 -2.02 -2.21
CA HIS A 57 5.46 -2.45 -2.59
C HIS A 57 4.41 -1.40 -2.27
N LEU A 58 4.34 -0.95 -1.03
CA LEU A 58 3.38 0.04 -0.56
C LEU A 58 4.04 1.38 -0.24
N MET A 59 5.28 1.36 0.23
CA MET A 59 6.07 2.54 0.53
C MET A 59 6.23 3.43 -0.73
N PRO A 60 6.09 4.76 -0.61
CA PRO A 60 6.41 5.66 -1.71
C PRO A 60 7.88 5.58 -2.13
N SER A 61 8.15 5.67 -3.44
CA SER A 61 9.51 5.52 -4.00
C SER A 61 10.48 6.67 -3.68
N GLY A 62 10.02 7.67 -2.92
CA GLY A 62 10.85 8.78 -2.44
C GLY A 62 11.52 8.54 -1.09
N VAL A 63 11.39 7.35 -0.53
CA VAL A 63 11.82 7.02 0.85
C VAL A 63 13.31 7.27 1.11
N PHE A 64 14.18 7.15 0.10
CA PHE A 64 15.61 7.46 0.21
C PHE A 64 15.95 8.95 0.06
N GLY A 65 14.97 9.77 -0.28
CA GLY A 65 15.20 11.21 -0.50
C GLY A 65 15.52 11.94 0.80
N LYS A 66 16.55 12.78 0.75
CA LYS A 66 16.92 13.64 1.88
C LYS A 66 15.83 14.70 2.12
N ASP A 67 15.38 14.81 3.37
CA ASP A 67 14.35 15.75 3.80
C ASP A 67 13.03 15.59 3.01
N THR A 68 12.67 14.36 2.66
CA THR A 68 11.48 14.02 1.87
C THR A 68 10.36 13.54 2.77
N VAL A 69 9.16 14.05 2.54
CA VAL A 69 7.92 13.58 3.19
C VAL A 69 7.22 12.61 2.25
N ASN A 70 7.04 11.38 2.69
CA ASN A 70 6.39 10.30 1.97
C ASN A 70 4.96 10.12 2.51
N ILE A 71 3.97 10.20 1.64
CA ILE A 71 2.55 10.15 2.01
C ILE A 71 1.88 8.96 1.34
N VAL A 72 1.32 8.07 2.15
CA VAL A 72 0.41 7.00 1.70
C VAL A 72 -1.02 7.52 1.83
N GLY A 73 -1.64 7.81 0.68
CA GLY A 73 -2.92 8.49 0.59
C GLY A 73 -4.14 7.59 0.82
N ASP A 74 -5.31 8.19 0.93
CA ASP A 74 -6.59 7.53 1.21
C ASP A 74 -7.14 6.68 0.06
N GLY A 75 -6.58 6.83 -1.13
CA GLY A 75 -6.87 5.96 -2.27
C GLY A 75 -6.15 4.60 -2.22
N THR A 76 -5.16 4.41 -1.33
CA THR A 76 -4.43 3.15 -1.20
C THR A 76 -5.20 2.11 -0.39
N VAL A 77 -4.81 0.85 -0.58
CA VAL A 77 -5.23 -0.28 0.26
C VAL A 77 -4.00 -0.89 0.93
N ILE A 78 -4.03 -0.98 2.26
CA ILE A 78 -2.86 -1.27 3.09
C ILE A 78 -3.02 -2.65 3.72
N ASN A 79 -2.09 -3.56 3.46
CA ASN A 79 -1.90 -4.72 4.31
C ASN A 79 -0.95 -4.33 5.45
N PRO A 80 -1.41 -4.27 6.72
CA PRO A 80 -0.60 -3.77 7.82
C PRO A 80 0.66 -4.61 8.07
N HIS A 81 0.56 -5.93 7.94
CA HIS A 81 1.71 -6.82 8.12
C HIS A 81 2.80 -6.55 7.07
N ASN A 82 2.41 -6.54 5.79
CA ASN A 82 3.38 -6.27 4.72
C ASN A 82 3.98 -4.86 4.83
N PHE A 83 3.20 -3.90 5.30
CA PHE A 83 3.67 -2.54 5.45
C PHE A 83 4.72 -2.40 6.57
N VAL A 84 4.52 -3.10 7.70
CA VAL A 84 5.51 -3.13 8.79
C VAL A 84 6.81 -3.79 8.33
N VAL A 85 6.73 -4.94 7.64
CA VAL A 85 7.92 -5.60 7.08
C VAL A 85 8.68 -4.66 6.14
N GLU A 86 7.97 -3.94 5.28
CA GLU A 86 8.58 -2.98 4.35
C GLU A 86 9.20 -1.78 5.08
N MET A 87 8.63 -1.33 6.20
CA MET A 87 9.24 -0.32 7.08
C MET A 87 10.55 -0.83 7.67
N ASP A 88 10.57 -2.06 8.18
CA ASP A 88 11.78 -2.69 8.75
C ASP A 88 12.89 -2.81 7.68
N ASP A 89 12.55 -3.18 6.45
CA ASP A 89 13.50 -3.25 5.32
C ASP A 89 14.09 -1.88 4.99
N VAL A 90 13.27 -0.83 5.01
CA VAL A 90 13.70 0.55 4.77
C VAL A 90 14.61 1.05 5.89
N GLU A 91 14.30 0.73 7.14
CA GLU A 91 15.14 1.08 8.29
C GLU A 91 16.47 0.31 8.27
N ALA A 92 16.44 -0.97 7.92
CA ALA A 92 17.66 -1.78 7.73
C ALA A 92 18.55 -1.24 6.60
N ALA A 93 17.97 -0.57 5.60
CA ALA A 93 18.69 0.13 4.55
C ALA A 93 19.28 1.49 4.99
N GLY A 94 19.17 1.86 6.27
CA GLY A 94 19.77 3.07 6.85
C GLY A 94 18.91 4.32 6.74
N VAL A 95 17.58 4.17 6.54
CA VAL A 95 16.63 5.28 6.57
C VAL A 95 15.90 5.27 7.90
N THR A 96 15.95 6.36 8.66
CA THR A 96 15.17 6.49 9.89
C THR A 96 13.75 6.96 9.53
N LEU A 97 12.76 6.11 9.78
CA LEU A 97 11.35 6.45 9.59
C LEU A 97 10.80 7.17 10.83
N THR A 98 10.12 8.27 10.62
CA THR A 98 9.52 9.10 11.67
C THR A 98 8.14 9.60 11.22
N PRO A 99 7.30 10.06 12.17
CA PRO A 99 6.05 10.73 11.80
C PRO A 99 6.22 12.00 10.95
N ASP A 100 7.44 12.55 10.86
CA ASP A 100 7.71 13.73 10.04
C ASP A 100 7.96 13.39 8.57
N ASN A 101 8.58 12.23 8.29
CA ASN A 101 8.95 11.84 6.93
C ASN A 101 8.09 10.72 6.33
N LEU A 102 7.26 10.02 7.12
CA LEU A 102 6.29 9.03 6.66
C LEU A 102 4.91 9.31 7.26
N LYS A 103 3.94 9.52 6.39
CA LYS A 103 2.55 9.81 6.77
C LYS A 103 1.60 8.85 6.11
N LEU A 104 0.70 8.28 6.91
CA LEU A 104 -0.36 7.39 6.44
C LEU A 104 -1.72 8.07 6.61
N SER A 105 -2.52 8.04 5.56
CA SER A 105 -3.91 8.48 5.68
C SER A 105 -4.70 7.52 6.55
N THR A 106 -5.32 8.02 7.61
CA THR A 106 -6.25 7.25 8.44
C THR A 106 -7.48 6.76 7.67
N ARG A 107 -7.74 7.36 6.50
CA ARG A 107 -8.84 7.00 5.59
C ARG A 107 -8.46 5.92 4.56
N ALA A 108 -7.19 5.52 4.48
CA ALA A 108 -6.77 4.37 3.68
C ALA A 108 -7.48 3.09 4.16
N HIS A 109 -7.79 2.18 3.23
CA HIS A 109 -8.50 0.95 3.57
C HIS A 109 -7.52 -0.18 3.89
N VAL A 110 -7.93 -1.05 4.81
CA VAL A 110 -7.11 -2.15 5.29
C VAL A 110 -7.44 -3.43 4.55
N THR A 111 -6.42 -4.06 4.00
CA THR A 111 -6.50 -5.40 3.42
C THR A 111 -6.33 -6.44 4.52
N LEU A 112 -7.37 -7.24 4.76
CA LEU A 112 -7.38 -8.34 5.72
C LEU A 112 -6.96 -9.66 5.05
N GLN A 113 -6.66 -10.66 5.86
CA GLN A 113 -6.34 -12.00 5.35
C GLN A 113 -7.52 -12.60 4.56
N THR A 114 -8.76 -12.36 4.97
CA THR A 114 -9.96 -12.80 4.25
C THR A 114 -10.05 -12.23 2.83
N HIS A 115 -9.63 -10.99 2.60
CA HIS A 115 -9.54 -10.43 1.25
C HIS A 115 -8.55 -11.22 0.37
N ARG A 116 -7.43 -11.68 0.93
CA ARG A 116 -6.43 -12.49 0.20
C ARG A 116 -6.98 -13.86 -0.16
N VAL A 117 -7.74 -14.49 0.74
CA VAL A 117 -8.40 -15.77 0.47
C VAL A 117 -9.45 -15.61 -0.64
N ILE A 118 -10.29 -14.57 -0.56
CA ILE A 118 -11.29 -14.26 -1.59
C ILE A 118 -10.62 -14.00 -2.95
N ASP A 119 -9.51 -13.26 -2.97
CA ASP A 119 -8.76 -12.95 -4.18
C ASP A 119 -8.15 -14.21 -4.81
N GLY A 120 -7.56 -15.09 -3.98
CA GLY A 120 -6.98 -16.36 -4.41
C GLY A 120 -8.00 -17.39 -4.87
N ALA A 121 -9.24 -17.33 -4.39
CA ALA A 121 -10.34 -18.20 -4.81
C ALA A 121 -10.95 -17.81 -6.18
N ASN A 122 -10.56 -16.66 -6.75
CA ASN A 122 -11.11 -16.14 -8.00
C ASN A 122 -10.27 -16.57 -9.22
N ASP A 123 -10.48 -17.77 -9.71
CA ASP A 123 -9.72 -18.37 -10.82
C ASP A 123 -9.97 -17.73 -12.20
N LYS A 124 -10.92 -16.78 -12.32
CA LYS A 124 -11.34 -16.24 -13.61
C LYS A 124 -10.45 -15.14 -14.17
N VAL A 125 -9.66 -14.49 -13.32
CA VAL A 125 -8.76 -13.39 -13.69
C VAL A 125 -7.42 -13.63 -13.02
N GLY A 126 -6.33 -13.51 -13.77
CA GLY A 126 -4.99 -13.58 -13.18
C GLY A 126 -4.85 -12.57 -12.04
N THR A 127 -4.56 -13.06 -10.84
CA THR A 127 -4.41 -12.25 -9.63
C THR A 127 -3.08 -12.49 -8.95
N THR A 128 -2.60 -11.49 -8.21
CA THR A 128 -1.44 -11.62 -7.32
C THR A 128 -1.80 -12.23 -5.96
N ALA A 129 -3.08 -12.55 -5.72
CA ALA A 129 -3.63 -13.03 -4.45
C ALA A 129 -3.26 -12.16 -3.22
N GLN A 130 -3.08 -10.87 -3.45
CA GLN A 130 -2.77 -9.90 -2.39
C GLN A 130 -4.02 -9.24 -1.77
N GLY A 131 -5.21 -9.61 -2.25
CA GLY A 131 -6.49 -9.11 -1.74
C GLY A 131 -6.84 -7.69 -2.19
N ILE A 132 -6.17 -7.17 -3.20
CA ILE A 132 -6.34 -5.77 -3.64
C ILE A 132 -7.73 -5.53 -4.20
N GLY A 133 -8.17 -6.38 -5.13
CA GLY A 133 -9.50 -6.31 -5.76
C GLY A 133 -10.63 -6.37 -4.72
N PRO A 134 -10.70 -7.41 -3.88
CA PRO A 134 -11.69 -7.51 -2.81
C PRO A 134 -11.69 -6.32 -1.86
N THR A 135 -10.53 -5.80 -1.45
CA THR A 135 -10.46 -4.60 -0.58
C THR A 135 -11.05 -3.37 -1.28
N TYR A 136 -10.78 -3.16 -2.57
CA TYR A 136 -11.39 -2.06 -3.33
C TYR A 136 -12.90 -2.26 -3.54
N ARG A 137 -13.36 -3.50 -3.72
CA ARG A 137 -14.79 -3.83 -3.76
C ARG A 137 -15.46 -3.36 -2.47
N ASP A 138 -14.93 -3.75 -1.32
CA ASP A 138 -15.49 -3.40 -0.02
C ASP A 138 -15.45 -1.90 0.25
N LYS A 139 -14.39 -1.23 -0.20
CA LYS A 139 -14.33 0.24 -0.23
C LYS A 139 -15.48 0.84 -1.05
N ALA A 140 -15.75 0.31 -2.25
CA ALA A 140 -16.76 0.82 -3.17
C ALA A 140 -18.19 0.63 -2.62
N VAL A 141 -18.47 -0.52 -2.01
CA VAL A 141 -19.77 -0.82 -1.37
C VAL A 141 -19.88 -0.29 0.06
N ARG A 142 -18.84 0.41 0.56
CA ARG A 142 -18.81 1.13 1.85
C ARG A 142 -18.86 0.24 3.09
N ILE A 143 -18.39 -1.00 2.99
CA ILE A 143 -18.20 -1.90 4.14
C ILE A 143 -16.73 -2.06 4.53
N GLY A 144 -15.82 -1.55 3.70
CA GLY A 144 -14.39 -1.69 3.91
C GLY A 144 -13.88 -1.03 5.20
N LEU A 145 -12.90 -1.69 5.81
CA LEU A 145 -12.26 -1.24 7.04
C LEU A 145 -11.24 -0.14 6.73
N ARG A 146 -11.39 1.04 7.35
CA ARG A 146 -10.42 2.12 7.28
C ARG A 146 -9.39 2.02 8.40
N LEU A 147 -8.19 2.52 8.17
CA LEU A 147 -7.12 2.55 9.15
C LEU A 147 -7.53 3.27 10.45
N GLU A 148 -8.36 4.32 10.37
CA GLU A 148 -8.88 5.05 11.53
C GLU A 148 -9.66 4.19 12.52
N VAL A 149 -10.21 3.04 12.08
CA VAL A 149 -10.94 2.14 12.96
C VAL A 149 -10.04 1.60 14.06
N PHE A 150 -8.76 1.32 13.76
CA PHE A 150 -7.79 0.82 14.73
C PHE A 150 -7.41 1.85 15.82
N LEU A 151 -7.78 3.11 15.64
CA LEU A 151 -7.62 4.16 16.65
C LEU A 151 -8.78 4.20 17.66
N ARG A 152 -9.81 3.36 17.48
CA ARG A 152 -10.98 3.27 18.36
C ARG A 152 -10.82 2.16 19.38
N GLU A 153 -11.38 2.35 20.58
CA GLU A 153 -11.31 1.34 21.65
C GLU A 153 -11.97 0.00 21.28
N ASN A 154 -13.01 0.03 20.45
CA ASN A 154 -13.78 -1.15 20.06
C ASN A 154 -13.46 -1.67 18.66
N TRP A 155 -12.28 -1.40 18.11
CA TRP A 155 -11.90 -1.79 16.75
C TRP A 155 -12.05 -3.30 16.47
N GLN A 156 -11.85 -4.16 17.48
CA GLN A 156 -11.97 -5.61 17.35
C GLN A 156 -13.37 -6.05 16.96
N ALA A 157 -14.42 -5.37 17.45
CA ALA A 157 -15.81 -5.69 17.09
C ALA A 157 -16.03 -5.42 15.59
N THR A 158 -15.62 -4.27 15.09
CA THR A 158 -15.76 -3.90 13.66
C THR A 158 -14.99 -4.88 12.75
N VAL A 159 -13.80 -5.28 13.16
CA VAL A 159 -13.00 -6.27 12.40
C VAL A 159 -13.72 -7.61 12.37
N ARG A 160 -14.27 -8.06 13.51
CA ARG A 160 -14.99 -9.34 13.61
C ARG A 160 -16.21 -9.37 12.69
N GLU A 161 -17.02 -8.31 12.68
CA GLU A 161 -18.20 -8.19 11.80
C GLU A 161 -17.80 -8.35 10.32
N LEU A 162 -16.71 -7.73 9.89
CA LEU A 162 -16.23 -7.88 8.51
C LEU A 162 -15.72 -9.29 8.24
N PHE A 163 -15.00 -9.92 9.17
CA PHE A 163 -14.60 -11.33 9.04
C PHE A 163 -15.78 -12.27 8.90
N GLU A 164 -16.83 -12.07 9.69
CA GLU A 164 -18.06 -12.87 9.61
C GLU A 164 -18.74 -12.72 8.24
N ALA A 165 -18.83 -11.49 7.71
CA ALA A 165 -19.36 -11.23 6.39
C ALA A 165 -18.54 -11.93 5.28
N HIS A 166 -17.22 -11.89 5.35
CA HIS A 166 -16.34 -12.56 4.40
C HIS A 166 -16.42 -14.09 4.51
N ASN A 167 -16.54 -14.63 5.72
CA ASN A 167 -16.70 -16.08 5.90
C ASN A 167 -18.01 -16.60 5.31
N ILE A 168 -19.09 -15.84 5.42
CA ILE A 168 -20.36 -16.18 4.76
C ILE A 168 -20.16 -16.20 3.23
N GLU A 169 -19.49 -15.21 2.67
CA GLU A 169 -19.17 -15.17 1.23
C GLU A 169 -18.34 -16.39 0.79
N LEU A 170 -17.27 -16.71 1.52
CA LEU A 170 -16.43 -17.87 1.23
C LEU A 170 -17.20 -19.20 1.32
N GLY A 171 -18.08 -19.34 2.31
CA GLY A 171 -18.95 -20.50 2.43
C GLY A 171 -19.92 -20.65 1.25
N GLN A 172 -20.43 -19.56 0.70
CA GLN A 172 -21.31 -19.57 -0.47
C GLN A 172 -20.56 -19.95 -1.76
N THR A 173 -19.27 -19.68 -1.85
CA THR A 173 -18.43 -20.03 -3.01
C THR A 173 -17.83 -21.44 -2.92
N GLY A 174 -18.11 -22.18 -1.84
CA GLY A 174 -17.56 -23.53 -1.63
C GLY A 174 -16.08 -23.55 -1.21
N HIS A 175 -15.54 -22.41 -0.84
CA HIS A 175 -14.18 -22.27 -0.30
C HIS A 175 -14.26 -22.03 1.21
N SER A 176 -14.15 -23.10 1.98
CA SER A 176 -14.10 -23.08 3.45
C SER A 176 -12.67 -23.31 3.96
#